data_a90851ba986085c99199f31eb4dd6da0
#
_entry.id   a90851ba986085c99199f31eb4dd6da0
#
_cell.length_a   1.000
_cell.length_b   1.000
_cell.length_c   1.000
_cell.angle_alpha   90.00
_cell.angle_beta   90.00
_cell.angle_gamma   90.00
#
_symmetry.space_group_name_H-M   'P 1'
#
loop_
_entity.id
_entity.type
_entity.pdbx_description
1 polymer ?
#
loop_
_entity_poly.entity_id
_entity_poly.type
_entity_poly.pdbx_seq_one_letter_code
_entity_poly.pdbx_strand_id
1 'polypeptide(L)'
;AKSDLLVDVQKAFYDYIENIAAPTTLRLQYNSWYDFMKDITADNIEKSFYEIEKGLSSNGVAPLDAYVVDDGWVDYKSGFWSFNKKFPNQLYDITQLTANLGTKFGLWLGPRGGYGRPDLFAKKMEKRGLGAYNAEAKDICVADKTYIKNVTDFILKSTQEFNIDYWKFDGFCLSPCKNPNHSHPVGGEYDMYFVSEMWHCWIEVFKKIRELRKKHGKGLWINMTCYVNPSPWWLQYVNSIWLQNSADIGFAD
;
A
#
# COMPACT_ATOMS: atom_id res chain seq x y z
N ALA A 1 -26.32 -7.00 19.30
CA ALA A 1 -27.71 -6.91 18.88
C ALA A 1 -28.50 -8.10 19.47
N LYS A 2 -29.67 -7.85 20.01
CA LYS A 2 -30.62 -8.89 20.41
C LYS A 2 -31.85 -8.74 19.51
N SER A 3 -31.83 -9.43 18.39
CA SER A 3 -33.00 -9.51 17.50
C SER A 3 -32.99 -10.86 16.79
N ASP A 4 -34.17 -11.40 16.55
CA ASP A 4 -34.37 -12.61 15.75
C ASP A 4 -34.45 -12.30 14.24
N LEU A 5 -34.42 -11.01 13.88
CA LEU A 5 -34.43 -10.56 12.48
C LEU A 5 -33.00 -10.32 11.97
N LEU A 6 -32.64 -11.01 10.92
CA LEU A 6 -31.34 -10.88 10.29
C LEU A 6 -31.00 -9.41 9.90
N VAL A 7 -32.01 -8.66 9.43
CA VAL A 7 -31.84 -7.25 9.02
C VAL A 7 -31.43 -6.36 10.20
N ASP A 8 -31.95 -6.61 11.39
CA ASP A 8 -31.58 -5.84 12.58
C ASP A 8 -30.15 -6.17 13.05
N VAL A 9 -29.75 -7.45 12.93
CA VAL A 9 -28.39 -7.89 13.25
C VAL A 9 -27.40 -7.28 12.27
N GLN A 10 -27.72 -7.29 10.98
CA GLN A 10 -26.89 -6.64 9.95
C GLN A 10 -26.78 -5.14 10.18
N LYS A 11 -27.90 -4.45 10.44
CA LYS A 11 -27.87 -3.03 10.74
C LYS A 11 -26.98 -2.71 11.94
N ALA A 12 -27.15 -3.42 13.05
CA ALA A 12 -26.34 -3.23 14.24
C ALA A 12 -24.84 -3.49 13.99
N PHE A 13 -24.51 -4.44 13.11
CA PHE A 13 -23.14 -4.69 12.71
C PHE A 13 -22.57 -3.54 11.88
N TYR A 14 -23.30 -3.03 10.89
CA TYR A 14 -22.86 -1.88 10.10
C TYR A 14 -22.72 -0.61 10.92
N ASP A 15 -23.68 -0.33 11.80
CA ASP A 15 -23.61 0.80 12.74
C ASP A 15 -22.34 0.70 13.62
N TYR A 16 -22.01 -0.51 14.08
CA TYR A 16 -20.79 -0.75 14.85
C TYR A 16 -19.52 -0.50 14.01
N ILE A 17 -19.46 -1.03 12.79
CA ILE A 17 -18.31 -0.82 11.90
C ILE A 17 -18.13 0.66 11.57
N GLU A 18 -19.22 1.38 11.28
CA GLU A 18 -19.19 2.82 11.01
C GLU A 18 -18.58 3.61 12.19
N ASN A 19 -18.94 3.23 13.40
CA ASN A 19 -18.44 3.89 14.63
C ASN A 19 -16.94 3.67 14.88
N ILE A 20 -16.36 2.56 14.40
CA ILE A 20 -14.94 2.23 14.62
C ILE A 20 -14.07 2.48 13.40
N ALA A 21 -14.66 2.70 12.23
CA ALA A 21 -13.94 2.90 10.98
C ALA A 21 -13.13 4.20 10.99
N ALA A 22 -11.99 4.19 10.30
CA ALA A 22 -11.27 5.41 9.98
C ALA A 22 -12.16 6.30 9.11
N PRO A 23 -12.20 7.63 9.35
CA PRO A 23 -13.00 8.54 8.53
C PRO A 23 -12.65 8.39 7.05
N THR A 24 -13.69 8.27 6.21
CA THR A 24 -13.53 8.15 4.77
C THR A 24 -14.54 9.04 4.05
N THR A 25 -14.19 9.45 2.84
CA THR A 25 -15.04 10.23 1.93
C THR A 25 -14.93 9.63 0.55
N LEU A 26 -15.81 10.04 -0.37
CA LEU A 26 -15.60 9.73 -1.79
C LEU A 26 -14.25 10.33 -2.21
N ARG A 27 -13.44 9.53 -2.91
CA ARG A 27 -12.13 9.94 -3.39
C ARG A 27 -11.99 9.58 -4.87
N LEU A 28 -11.72 10.58 -5.68
CA LEU A 28 -11.42 10.44 -7.10
C LEU A 28 -9.91 10.50 -7.28
N GLN A 29 -9.32 9.44 -7.84
CA GLN A 29 -7.88 9.35 -7.98
C GLN A 29 -7.44 8.69 -9.28
N TYR A 30 -6.28 9.09 -9.76
CA TYR A 30 -5.56 8.40 -10.82
C TYR A 30 -4.54 7.42 -10.23
N ASN A 31 -4.38 6.26 -10.86
CA ASN A 31 -3.34 5.31 -10.53
C ASN A 31 -2.62 4.89 -11.82
N SER A 32 -1.30 4.97 -11.84
CA SER A 32 -0.50 4.76 -13.04
C SER A 32 -0.44 3.31 -13.53
N TRP A 33 -0.92 2.34 -12.75
CA TRP A 33 -0.88 0.93 -13.11
C TRP A 33 -1.63 0.63 -14.40
N TYR A 34 -2.83 1.16 -14.53
CA TYR A 34 -3.70 0.86 -15.67
C TYR A 34 -3.25 1.49 -17.00
N ASP A 35 -2.39 2.53 -16.95
CA ASP A 35 -1.83 3.14 -18.16
C ASP A 35 -0.48 2.54 -18.56
N PHE A 36 0.38 2.26 -17.58
CA PHE A 36 1.78 1.96 -17.85
C PHE A 36 2.26 0.64 -17.24
N MET A 37 1.48 0.02 -16.36
CA MET A 37 1.94 -1.09 -15.53
C MET A 37 3.31 -0.74 -14.90
N LYS A 38 4.34 -1.57 -15.05
CA LYS A 38 5.69 -1.32 -14.53
C LYS A 38 6.56 -0.42 -15.42
N ASP A 39 6.07 -0.01 -16.58
CA ASP A 39 6.86 0.77 -17.54
C ASP A 39 6.77 2.29 -17.30
N ILE A 40 6.57 2.67 -16.04
CA ILE A 40 6.62 4.06 -15.61
C ILE A 40 8.04 4.62 -15.60
N THR A 41 8.13 5.91 -15.90
CA THR A 41 9.32 6.76 -15.73
C THR A 41 8.90 8.06 -15.08
N ALA A 42 9.82 8.82 -14.48
CA ALA A 42 9.48 10.15 -13.95
C ALA A 42 8.81 11.01 -15.03
N ASP A 43 9.37 11.05 -16.24
CA ASP A 43 8.88 11.87 -17.35
C ASP A 43 7.45 11.51 -17.79
N ASN A 44 7.14 10.20 -17.96
CA ASN A 44 5.78 9.84 -18.40
C ASN A 44 4.74 10.02 -17.30
N ILE A 45 5.12 9.86 -16.04
CA ILE A 45 4.26 10.15 -14.88
C ILE A 45 3.94 11.65 -14.80
N GLU A 46 4.96 12.51 -14.86
CA GLU A 46 4.77 13.96 -14.83
C GLU A 46 3.89 14.44 -15.98
N LYS A 47 4.16 13.94 -17.18
CA LYS A 47 3.35 14.28 -18.35
C LYS A 47 1.88 13.85 -18.18
N SER A 48 1.64 12.62 -17.70
CA SER A 48 0.26 12.12 -17.51
C SER A 48 -0.48 12.93 -16.46
N PHE A 49 0.13 13.22 -15.32
CA PHE A 49 -0.50 14.01 -14.27
C PHE A 49 -0.85 15.42 -14.77
N TYR A 50 0.07 16.06 -15.47
CA TYR A 50 -0.15 17.39 -16.03
C TYR A 50 -1.28 17.40 -17.08
N GLU A 51 -1.27 16.48 -18.05
CA GLU A 51 -2.27 16.47 -19.14
C GLU A 51 -3.66 16.09 -18.63
N ILE A 52 -3.78 15.21 -17.62
CA ILE A 52 -5.06 14.89 -16.99
C ILE A 52 -5.62 16.13 -16.31
N GLU A 53 -4.86 16.81 -15.44
CA GLU A 53 -5.34 18.01 -14.73
C GLU A 53 -5.65 19.15 -15.69
N LYS A 54 -4.85 19.32 -16.73
CA LYS A 54 -5.13 20.29 -17.78
C LYS A 54 -6.46 19.98 -18.50
N GLY A 55 -6.70 18.70 -18.80
CA GLY A 55 -7.97 18.26 -19.38
C GLY A 55 -9.16 18.51 -18.45
N LEU A 56 -9.04 18.24 -17.17
CA LEU A 56 -10.07 18.50 -16.18
C LEU A 56 -10.35 20.01 -16.06
N SER A 57 -9.31 20.80 -15.84
CA SER A 57 -9.44 22.25 -15.63
C SER A 57 -9.99 22.96 -16.86
N SER A 58 -9.59 22.57 -18.08
CA SER A 58 -10.10 23.17 -19.32
C SER A 58 -11.60 22.90 -19.56
N ASN A 59 -12.14 21.88 -18.89
CA ASN A 59 -13.57 21.54 -18.94
C ASN A 59 -14.33 21.98 -17.67
N GLY A 60 -13.71 22.77 -16.80
CA GLY A 60 -14.35 23.28 -15.57
C GLY A 60 -14.56 22.20 -14.50
N VAL A 61 -13.82 21.08 -14.59
CA VAL A 61 -13.86 19.99 -13.60
C VAL A 61 -12.82 20.26 -12.52
N ALA A 62 -13.18 19.96 -11.27
CA ALA A 62 -12.27 20.08 -10.13
C ALA A 62 -11.08 19.11 -10.27
N PRO A 63 -9.91 19.43 -9.69
CA PRO A 63 -8.76 18.53 -9.63
C PRO A 63 -9.11 17.18 -8.99
N LEU A 64 -8.39 16.13 -9.37
CA LEU A 64 -8.48 14.84 -8.67
C LEU A 64 -8.00 14.98 -7.22
N ASP A 65 -8.56 14.16 -6.33
CA ASP A 65 -8.12 14.12 -4.93
C ASP A 65 -6.67 13.65 -4.78
N ALA A 66 -6.22 12.74 -5.65
CA ALA A 66 -4.85 12.24 -5.62
C ALA A 66 -4.38 11.63 -6.94
N TYR A 67 -3.06 11.69 -7.13
CA TYR A 67 -2.32 10.96 -8.15
C TYR A 67 -1.39 9.95 -7.49
N VAL A 68 -1.47 8.68 -7.92
CA VAL A 68 -0.74 7.57 -7.31
C VAL A 68 0.26 6.98 -8.29
N VAL A 69 1.54 7.01 -7.92
CA VAL A 69 2.60 6.28 -8.61
C VAL A 69 2.60 4.83 -8.15
N ASP A 70 2.30 3.91 -9.06
CA ASP A 70 2.22 2.48 -8.81
C ASP A 70 3.58 1.77 -8.93
N ASP A 71 3.64 0.42 -8.96
CA ASP A 71 4.87 -0.36 -9.13
C ASP A 71 5.62 0.04 -10.42
N GLY A 72 6.94 0.00 -10.37
CA GLY A 72 7.84 0.34 -11.47
C GLY A 72 8.91 1.37 -11.10
N TRP A 73 8.81 2.00 -9.92
CA TRP A 73 9.83 2.91 -9.40
C TRP A 73 10.98 2.21 -8.66
N VAL A 74 10.74 0.96 -8.22
CA VAL A 74 11.67 0.21 -7.36
C VAL A 74 12.85 -0.34 -8.15
N ASP A 75 14.07 -0.21 -7.60
CA ASP A 75 15.22 -0.99 -8.03
C ASP A 75 15.27 -2.35 -7.35
N TYR A 76 14.60 -3.33 -7.95
CA TYR A 76 14.59 -4.71 -7.47
C TYR A 76 15.98 -5.40 -7.45
N LYS A 77 17.01 -4.77 -8.02
CA LYS A 77 18.38 -5.27 -7.95
C LYS A 77 19.12 -4.80 -6.71
N SER A 78 18.64 -3.77 -6.02
CA SER A 78 19.29 -3.21 -4.82
C SER A 78 19.20 -4.13 -3.60
N GLY A 79 18.13 -4.93 -3.49
CA GLY A 79 17.84 -5.78 -2.33
C GLY A 79 17.25 -5.01 -1.14
N PHE A 80 16.71 -3.83 -1.38
CA PHE A 80 15.82 -3.08 -0.48
C PHE A 80 15.09 -2.00 -1.26
N TRP A 81 14.06 -1.39 -0.66
CA TRP A 81 13.28 -0.33 -1.26
C TRP A 81 14.15 0.88 -1.61
N SER A 82 14.35 1.13 -2.90
CA SER A 82 15.12 2.23 -3.45
C SER A 82 14.68 2.55 -4.86
N PHE A 83 14.91 3.77 -5.31
CA PHE A 83 14.51 4.21 -6.65
C PHE A 83 15.45 3.64 -7.72
N ASN A 84 14.87 3.24 -8.85
CA ASN A 84 15.64 2.83 -10.02
C ASN A 84 16.04 4.02 -10.90
N LYS A 85 16.84 3.77 -11.93
CA LYS A 85 17.37 4.81 -12.83
C LYS A 85 16.31 5.57 -13.64
N LYS A 86 15.06 5.08 -13.70
CA LYS A 86 13.95 5.77 -14.37
C LYS A 86 13.41 6.94 -13.53
N PHE A 87 13.83 7.03 -12.28
CA PHE A 87 13.50 8.09 -11.33
C PHE A 87 14.77 8.74 -10.79
N PRO A 88 15.52 9.48 -11.63
CA PRO A 88 16.85 10.03 -11.29
C PRO A 88 16.80 11.02 -10.12
N ASN A 89 15.72 11.82 -10.03
CA ASN A 89 15.46 12.75 -8.95
C ASN A 89 14.49 12.16 -7.92
N GLN A 90 14.39 10.82 -7.84
CA GLN A 90 13.44 10.11 -7.00
C GLN A 90 11.99 10.59 -7.30
N LEU A 91 11.27 11.14 -6.32
CA LEU A 91 9.90 11.62 -6.49
C LEU A 91 9.77 13.15 -6.35
N TYR A 92 10.89 13.88 -6.24
CA TYR A 92 10.84 15.32 -5.93
C TYR A 92 10.07 16.13 -6.98
N ASP A 93 10.35 15.90 -8.27
CA ASP A 93 9.70 16.64 -9.35
C ASP A 93 8.20 16.31 -9.42
N ILE A 94 7.85 15.04 -9.28
CA ILE A 94 6.46 14.56 -9.28
C ILE A 94 5.68 15.13 -8.09
N THR A 95 6.27 15.15 -6.90
CA THR A 95 5.60 15.71 -5.71
C THR A 95 5.45 17.22 -5.79
N GLN A 96 6.42 17.92 -6.38
CA GLN A 96 6.30 19.35 -6.65
C GLN A 96 5.19 19.63 -7.67
N LEU A 97 5.09 18.81 -8.70
CA LEU A 97 4.02 18.92 -9.70
C LEU A 97 2.65 18.74 -9.05
N THR A 98 2.42 17.66 -8.28
CA THR A 98 1.13 17.42 -7.62
C THR A 98 0.76 18.55 -6.65
N ALA A 99 1.73 19.11 -5.94
CA ALA A 99 1.51 20.27 -5.07
C ALA A 99 1.08 21.52 -5.88
N ASN A 100 1.72 21.79 -7.02
CA ASN A 100 1.36 22.90 -7.91
C ASN A 100 -0.01 22.73 -8.55
N LEU A 101 -0.42 21.49 -8.80
CA LEU A 101 -1.75 21.16 -9.34
C LEU A 101 -2.86 21.19 -8.26
N GLY A 102 -2.51 21.40 -6.98
CA GLY A 102 -3.47 21.45 -5.88
C GLY A 102 -4.04 20.08 -5.47
N THR A 103 -3.38 19.00 -5.85
CA THR A 103 -3.80 17.62 -5.59
C THR A 103 -2.86 16.91 -4.58
N LYS A 104 -3.21 15.69 -4.15
CA LYS A 104 -2.42 14.88 -3.23
C LYS A 104 -1.55 13.89 -3.99
N PHE A 105 -0.42 13.55 -3.37
CA PHE A 105 0.49 12.56 -3.89
C PHE A 105 0.35 11.21 -3.19
N GLY A 106 0.33 10.12 -3.96
CA GLY A 106 0.29 8.75 -3.47
C GLY A 106 1.41 7.88 -4.02
N LEU A 107 1.80 6.88 -3.24
CA LEU A 107 2.82 5.91 -3.61
C LEU A 107 2.36 4.49 -3.33
N TRP A 108 2.70 3.59 -4.24
CA TRP A 108 2.54 2.16 -4.10
C TRP A 108 3.73 1.53 -3.37
N LEU A 109 3.46 0.52 -2.55
CA LEU A 109 4.46 -0.38 -1.96
C LEU A 109 3.88 -1.79 -1.86
N GLY A 110 4.63 -2.78 -2.35
CA GLY A 110 4.26 -4.19 -2.24
C GLY A 110 4.91 -4.87 -1.03
N PRO A 111 4.24 -5.05 0.11
CA PRO A 111 4.82 -5.62 1.32
C PRO A 111 5.69 -6.87 1.11
N ARG A 112 5.27 -7.78 0.24
CA ARG A 112 5.98 -9.02 -0.09
C ARG A 112 7.11 -8.89 -1.11
N GLY A 113 7.39 -7.67 -1.63
CA GLY A 113 8.49 -7.42 -2.58
C GLY A 113 8.05 -7.03 -4.00
N GLY A 114 6.77 -6.74 -4.20
CA GLY A 114 6.23 -6.28 -5.48
C GLY A 114 6.26 -7.32 -6.60
N TYR A 115 6.16 -6.86 -7.84
CA TYR A 115 6.01 -7.70 -9.03
C TYR A 115 7.28 -7.79 -9.89
N GLY A 116 8.38 -7.19 -9.44
CA GLY A 116 9.68 -7.20 -10.12
C GLY A 116 10.67 -8.22 -9.56
N ARG A 117 10.42 -9.53 -9.73
CA ARG A 117 11.26 -10.65 -9.28
C ARG A 117 11.40 -10.70 -7.75
N PRO A 118 10.31 -10.89 -7.00
CA PRO A 118 10.30 -10.87 -5.52
C PRO A 118 11.25 -11.89 -4.90
N ASP A 119 11.42 -13.06 -5.51
CA ASP A 119 12.38 -14.09 -5.07
C ASP A 119 13.83 -13.55 -4.98
N LEU A 120 14.33 -12.93 -6.04
CA LEU A 120 15.69 -12.40 -6.06
C LEU A 120 15.83 -11.17 -5.14
N PHE A 121 14.81 -10.35 -5.07
CA PHE A 121 14.78 -9.17 -4.22
C PHE A 121 14.86 -9.57 -2.74
N ALA A 122 14.03 -10.53 -2.30
CA ALA A 122 14.02 -11.01 -0.94
C ALA A 122 15.31 -11.75 -0.54
N LYS A 123 15.88 -12.60 -1.41
CA LYS A 123 17.18 -13.24 -1.16
C LYS A 123 18.32 -12.25 -0.99
N LYS A 124 18.32 -11.16 -1.77
CA LYS A 124 19.31 -10.08 -1.59
C LYS A 124 19.09 -9.31 -0.30
N MET A 125 17.84 -9.06 0.07
CA MET A 125 17.48 -8.43 1.34
C MET A 125 17.98 -9.24 2.53
N GLU A 126 17.75 -10.55 2.52
CA GLU A 126 18.25 -11.48 3.55
C GLU A 126 19.78 -11.46 3.62
N LYS A 127 20.47 -11.57 2.47
CA LYS A 127 21.94 -11.49 2.41
C LYS A 127 22.50 -10.18 3.01
N ARG A 128 21.73 -9.11 2.96
CA ARG A 128 22.09 -7.79 3.51
C ARG A 128 21.68 -7.63 4.98
N GLY A 129 21.02 -8.61 5.58
CA GLY A 129 20.49 -8.51 6.95
C GLY A 129 19.36 -7.51 7.12
N LEU A 130 18.59 -7.25 6.07
CA LEU A 130 17.51 -6.25 6.06
C LEU A 130 16.11 -6.86 6.20
N GLY A 131 16.02 -8.18 6.20
CA GLY A 131 14.80 -8.96 6.37
C GLY A 131 15.07 -10.42 6.04
N ALA A 132 14.10 -11.29 6.22
CA ALA A 132 14.19 -12.72 5.99
C ALA A 132 13.49 -13.16 4.69
N TYR A 133 13.98 -14.23 4.07
CA TYR A 133 13.39 -14.84 2.88
C TYR A 133 12.31 -15.86 3.27
N ASN A 134 11.11 -15.70 2.76
CA ASN A 134 10.04 -16.69 2.88
C ASN A 134 10.15 -17.72 1.75
N ALA A 135 10.60 -18.92 2.07
CA ALA A 135 10.81 -20.00 1.10
C ALA A 135 9.50 -20.55 0.52
N GLU A 136 8.41 -20.53 1.28
CA GLU A 136 7.09 -21.02 0.88
C GLU A 136 6.48 -20.19 -0.26
N ALA A 137 6.55 -18.85 -0.12
CA ALA A 137 6.03 -17.91 -1.10
C ALA A 137 7.09 -17.44 -2.11
N LYS A 138 8.36 -17.74 -1.89
CA LYS A 138 9.52 -17.25 -2.64
C LYS A 138 9.56 -15.72 -2.71
N ASP A 139 9.35 -15.09 -1.56
CA ASP A 139 9.32 -13.63 -1.42
C ASP A 139 9.82 -13.18 -0.03
N ILE A 140 9.48 -11.96 0.38
CA ILE A 140 9.86 -11.41 1.69
C ILE A 140 8.99 -12.04 2.78
N CYS A 141 9.61 -12.41 3.90
CA CYS A 141 8.89 -12.75 5.12
C CYS A 141 8.31 -11.49 5.75
N VAL A 142 7.03 -11.23 5.46
CA VAL A 142 6.29 -10.02 5.84
C VAL A 142 5.95 -9.91 7.33
N ALA A 143 6.32 -10.90 8.15
CA ALA A 143 6.22 -10.87 9.61
C ALA A 143 7.60 -10.88 10.29
N ASP A 144 8.70 -10.91 9.53
CA ASP A 144 10.05 -10.82 10.12
C ASP A 144 10.29 -9.44 10.72
N LYS A 145 10.67 -9.40 12.00
CA LYS A 145 10.81 -8.13 12.76
C LYS A 145 11.89 -7.22 12.22
N THR A 146 12.96 -7.79 11.63
CA THR A 146 14.01 -7.01 10.99
C THR A 146 13.48 -6.32 9.74
N TYR A 147 12.72 -7.04 8.90
CA TYR A 147 12.05 -6.45 7.75
C TYR A 147 11.05 -5.39 8.17
N ILE A 148 10.15 -5.71 9.11
CA ILE A 148 9.13 -4.77 9.59
C ILE A 148 9.75 -3.48 10.10
N LYS A 149 10.84 -3.57 10.88
CA LYS A 149 11.57 -2.37 11.33
C LYS A 149 12.08 -1.55 10.16
N ASN A 150 12.83 -2.17 9.25
CA ASN A 150 13.47 -1.48 8.12
C ASN A 150 12.44 -0.88 7.15
N VAL A 151 11.38 -1.61 6.82
CA VAL A 151 10.33 -1.10 5.92
C VAL A 151 9.50 0.00 6.59
N THR A 152 9.27 -0.07 7.90
CA THR A 152 8.63 1.01 8.65
C THR A 152 9.46 2.29 8.57
N ASP A 153 10.76 2.20 8.84
CA ASP A 153 11.67 3.35 8.77
C ASP A 153 11.68 3.96 7.36
N PHE A 154 11.70 3.13 6.31
CA PHE A 154 11.58 3.58 4.92
C PHE A 154 10.25 4.30 4.64
N ILE A 155 9.13 3.70 5.05
CA ILE A 155 7.79 4.27 4.83
C ILE A 155 7.64 5.62 5.55
N LEU A 156 8.05 5.71 6.81
CA LEU A 156 7.96 6.94 7.59
C LEU A 156 8.83 8.05 6.99
N LYS A 157 10.08 7.72 6.64
CA LYS A 157 10.99 8.65 5.96
C LYS A 157 10.40 9.14 4.65
N SER A 158 9.97 8.24 3.77
CA SER A 158 9.40 8.60 2.47
C SER A 158 8.10 9.40 2.61
N THR A 159 7.24 9.06 3.58
CA THR A 159 6.02 9.82 3.88
C THR A 159 6.33 11.28 4.20
N GLN A 160 7.38 11.53 4.93
CA GLN A 160 7.80 12.87 5.36
C GLN A 160 8.51 13.61 4.21
N GLU A 161 9.46 12.95 3.59
CA GLU A 161 10.33 13.51 2.54
C GLU A 161 9.53 13.91 1.29
N PHE A 162 8.64 13.04 0.84
CA PHE A 162 7.82 13.24 -0.36
C PHE A 162 6.39 13.71 -0.07
N ASN A 163 6.08 14.05 1.18
CA ASN A 163 4.74 14.47 1.60
C ASN A 163 3.63 13.52 1.12
N ILE A 164 3.82 12.20 1.27
CA ILE A 164 2.88 11.20 0.78
C ILE A 164 1.60 11.25 1.60
N ASP A 165 0.47 11.52 0.92
CA ASP A 165 -0.88 11.57 1.49
C ASP A 165 -1.65 10.26 1.30
N TYR A 166 -1.20 9.41 0.38
CA TYR A 166 -1.86 8.16 0.03
C TYR A 166 -0.85 7.03 -0.10
N TRP A 167 -1.07 5.96 0.64
CA TRP A 167 -0.32 4.73 0.49
C TRP A 167 -1.20 3.62 -0.09
N LYS A 168 -0.77 3.00 -1.19
CA LYS A 168 -1.32 1.76 -1.71
C LYS A 168 -0.42 0.62 -1.29
N PHE A 169 -0.87 -0.20 -0.33
CA PHE A 169 -0.18 -1.43 0.07
C PHE A 169 -0.76 -2.62 -0.68
N ASP A 170 0.08 -3.28 -1.47
CA ASP A 170 -0.32 -4.29 -2.43
C ASP A 170 0.45 -5.58 -2.24
N GLY A 171 -0.27 -6.68 -1.99
CA GLY A 171 0.32 -8.01 -1.87
C GLY A 171 1.04 -8.24 -0.53
N PHE A 172 0.28 -8.67 0.49
CA PHE A 172 0.84 -8.92 1.81
C PHE A 172 1.44 -10.31 1.95
N CYS A 173 0.70 -11.37 1.61
CA CYS A 173 1.17 -12.74 1.81
C CYS A 173 0.52 -13.69 0.81
N LEU A 174 1.32 -14.41 0.03
CA LEU A 174 0.84 -15.52 -0.82
C LEU A 174 0.76 -16.83 -0.06
N SER A 175 1.77 -17.11 0.77
CA SER A 175 1.85 -18.30 1.59
C SER A 175 2.54 -17.96 2.91
N PRO A 176 1.97 -18.39 4.06
CA PRO A 176 2.59 -18.20 5.35
C PRO A 176 4.01 -18.74 5.43
N CYS A 177 4.91 -18.01 6.06
CA CYS A 177 6.26 -18.46 6.29
C CYS A 177 6.29 -19.51 7.40
N LYS A 178 6.92 -20.66 7.13
CA LYS A 178 7.01 -21.80 8.06
C LYS A 178 8.38 -21.96 8.71
N ASN A 179 9.29 -21.02 8.50
CA ASN A 179 10.63 -21.09 9.06
C ASN A 179 10.62 -20.72 10.56
N PRO A 180 10.89 -21.69 11.47
CA PRO A 180 10.86 -21.44 12.92
C PRO A 180 12.04 -20.59 13.41
N ASN A 181 13.05 -20.36 12.57
CA ASN A 181 14.21 -19.51 12.91
C ASN A 181 13.96 -18.02 12.61
N HIS A 182 12.84 -17.68 11.97
CA HIS A 182 12.45 -16.28 11.79
C HIS A 182 11.83 -15.72 13.06
N SER A 183 11.79 -14.40 13.16
CA SER A 183 11.36 -13.67 14.36
C SER A 183 9.83 -13.58 14.53
N HIS A 184 9.10 -14.61 14.11
CA HIS A 184 7.65 -14.73 14.23
C HIS A 184 7.27 -16.17 14.65
N PRO A 185 6.10 -16.38 15.28
CA PRO A 185 5.62 -17.72 15.56
C PRO A 185 5.21 -18.46 14.27
N VAL A 186 5.25 -19.79 14.33
CA VAL A 186 4.82 -20.69 13.25
C VAL A 186 3.81 -21.71 13.77
N GLY A 187 3.00 -22.28 12.87
CA GLY A 187 2.01 -23.31 13.19
C GLY A 187 0.62 -22.74 13.49
N GLY A 188 -0.15 -23.52 14.25
CA GLY A 188 -1.60 -23.30 14.39
C GLY A 188 -2.35 -23.86 13.18
N GLU A 189 -3.68 -23.99 13.33
CA GLU A 189 -4.54 -24.38 12.22
C GLU A 189 -4.46 -23.29 11.11
N TYR A 190 -4.26 -23.72 9.86
CA TYR A 190 -4.06 -22.81 8.69
C TYR A 190 -2.92 -21.80 8.86
N ASP A 191 -1.86 -22.14 9.59
CA ASP A 191 -0.72 -21.26 9.88
C ASP A 191 -1.11 -19.93 10.56
N MET A 192 -2.19 -19.96 11.37
CA MET A 192 -2.78 -18.77 11.98
C MET A 192 -1.85 -18.00 12.91
N TYR A 193 -0.82 -18.63 13.47
CA TYR A 193 0.15 -17.92 14.32
C TYR A 193 0.98 -16.93 13.50
N PHE A 194 1.43 -17.34 12.31
CA PHE A 194 2.11 -16.42 11.38
C PHE A 194 1.17 -15.32 10.89
N VAL A 195 -0.04 -15.69 10.45
CA VAL A 195 -1.01 -14.74 9.88
C VAL A 195 -1.38 -13.66 10.91
N SER A 196 -1.61 -14.06 12.17
CA SER A 196 -1.93 -13.14 13.25
C SER A 196 -0.77 -12.17 13.55
N GLU A 197 0.46 -12.69 13.64
CA GLU A 197 1.65 -11.86 13.88
C GLU A 197 1.91 -10.91 12.71
N MET A 198 1.78 -11.37 11.47
CA MET A 198 1.90 -10.53 10.28
C MET A 198 0.95 -9.33 10.36
N TRP A 199 -0.33 -9.57 10.61
CA TRP A 199 -1.31 -8.49 10.68
C TRP A 199 -1.08 -7.58 11.87
N HIS A 200 -0.68 -8.13 13.01
CA HIS A 200 -0.30 -7.31 14.17
C HIS A 200 0.83 -6.34 13.80
N CYS A 201 1.89 -6.82 13.16
CA CYS A 201 3.00 -5.98 12.70
C CYS A 201 2.55 -4.89 11.73
N TRP A 202 1.75 -5.22 10.72
CA TRP A 202 1.32 -4.24 9.71
C TRP A 202 0.30 -3.22 10.24
N ILE A 203 -0.57 -3.61 11.16
CA ILE A 203 -1.45 -2.68 11.87
C ILE A 203 -0.61 -1.63 12.61
N GLU A 204 0.46 -2.04 13.28
CA GLU A 204 1.36 -1.09 13.95
C GLU A 204 2.10 -0.17 12.96
N VAL A 205 2.47 -0.66 11.77
CA VAL A 205 2.99 0.19 10.68
C VAL A 205 1.96 1.26 10.29
N PHE A 206 0.70 0.88 10.05
CA PHE A 206 -0.37 1.81 9.68
C PHE A 206 -0.61 2.87 10.76
N LYS A 207 -0.64 2.48 12.03
CA LYS A 207 -0.77 3.40 13.16
C LYS A 207 0.37 4.43 13.18
N LYS A 208 1.62 3.98 13.02
CA LYS A 208 2.80 4.87 13.00
C LYS A 208 2.74 5.89 11.87
N ILE A 209 2.30 5.49 10.67
CA ILE A 209 2.13 6.43 9.55
C ILE A 209 1.07 7.47 9.89
N ARG A 210 -0.08 7.05 10.45
CA ARG A 210 -1.16 7.96 10.87
C ARG A 210 -0.69 8.94 11.95
N GLU A 211 0.01 8.46 12.96
CA GLU A 211 0.57 9.30 14.03
C GLU A 211 1.55 10.34 13.48
N LEU A 212 2.45 9.93 12.58
CA LEU A 212 3.36 10.84 11.89
C LEU A 212 2.60 11.94 11.16
N ARG A 213 1.63 11.60 10.34
CA ARG A 213 0.83 12.56 9.57
C ARG A 213 0.01 13.48 10.48
N LYS A 214 -0.63 12.92 11.51
CA LYS A 214 -1.40 13.67 12.51
C LYS A 214 -0.55 14.69 13.26
N LYS A 215 0.67 14.30 13.66
CA LYS A 215 1.64 15.20 14.33
C LYS A 215 1.95 16.44 13.49
N HIS A 216 1.91 16.33 12.17
CA HIS A 216 2.15 17.42 11.24
C HIS A 216 0.85 18.11 10.72
N GLY A 217 -0.31 17.80 11.31
CA GLY A 217 -1.60 18.37 10.89
C GLY A 217 -2.04 17.94 9.49
N LYS A 218 -1.56 16.80 9.00
CA LYS A 218 -1.78 16.31 7.62
C LYS A 218 -2.68 15.09 7.59
N GLY A 219 -3.51 15.01 6.57
CA GLY A 219 -4.34 13.83 6.28
C GLY A 219 -3.51 12.62 5.79
N LEU A 220 -4.14 11.46 5.82
CA LEU A 220 -3.58 10.23 5.28
C LEU A 220 -4.70 9.33 4.78
N TRP A 221 -4.50 8.77 3.60
CA TRP A 221 -5.30 7.67 3.07
C TRP A 221 -4.44 6.40 2.96
N ILE A 222 -4.91 5.31 3.53
CA ILE A 222 -4.29 3.99 3.37
C ILE A 222 -5.28 3.10 2.62
N ASN A 223 -4.81 2.54 1.52
CA ASN A 223 -5.51 1.53 0.74
C ASN A 223 -4.78 0.20 0.84
N MET A 224 -5.51 -0.88 1.06
CA MET A 224 -5.02 -2.25 0.98
C MET A 224 -5.58 -2.95 -0.24
N THR A 225 -4.75 -3.73 -0.93
CA THR A 225 -5.17 -4.52 -2.07
C THR A 225 -4.36 -5.82 -2.17
N CYS A 226 -4.88 -6.79 -2.90
CA CYS A 226 -4.34 -8.11 -3.20
C CYS A 226 -3.93 -8.97 -1.98
N TYR A 227 -4.37 -10.21 -2.00
CA TYR A 227 -4.08 -11.22 -0.97
C TYR A 227 -4.51 -10.80 0.45
N VAL A 228 -5.55 -9.98 0.52
CA VAL A 228 -6.21 -9.59 1.76
C VAL A 228 -7.63 -10.12 1.71
N ASN A 229 -8.03 -10.90 2.71
CA ASN A 229 -9.42 -11.32 2.81
C ASN A 229 -10.30 -10.09 3.05
N PRO A 230 -11.34 -9.86 2.23
CA PRO A 230 -12.25 -8.73 2.42
C PRO A 230 -12.90 -8.83 3.80
N SER A 231 -12.71 -7.80 4.60
CA SER A 231 -13.34 -7.72 5.92
C SER A 231 -13.54 -6.27 6.31
N PRO A 232 -14.73 -5.87 6.75
CA PRO A 232 -14.98 -4.51 7.20
C PRO A 232 -14.16 -4.15 8.46
N TRP A 233 -13.63 -5.12 9.20
CA TRP A 233 -12.73 -4.88 10.34
C TRP A 233 -11.45 -4.13 9.99
N TRP A 234 -10.99 -4.22 8.73
CA TRP A 234 -9.82 -3.47 8.26
C TRP A 234 -10.05 -1.96 8.26
N LEU A 235 -11.30 -1.51 8.13
CA LEU A 235 -11.64 -0.08 8.10
C LEU A 235 -11.30 0.65 9.41
N GLN A 236 -11.00 -0.04 10.49
CA GLN A 236 -10.43 0.56 11.70
C GLN A 236 -9.01 1.13 11.45
N TYR A 237 -8.28 0.56 10.51
CA TYR A 237 -6.86 0.82 10.30
C TYR A 237 -6.56 1.46 8.95
N VAL A 238 -7.39 1.19 7.94
CA VAL A 238 -7.24 1.66 6.57
C VAL A 238 -8.49 2.39 6.09
N ASN A 239 -8.37 3.18 5.03
CA ASN A 239 -9.50 3.95 4.52
C ASN A 239 -10.27 3.20 3.43
N SER A 240 -9.60 2.29 2.74
CA SER A 240 -10.22 1.48 1.68
C SER A 240 -9.53 0.14 1.50
N ILE A 241 -10.29 -0.82 0.97
CA ILE A 241 -9.81 -2.14 0.55
C ILE A 241 -10.30 -2.35 -0.88
N TRP A 242 -9.42 -2.76 -1.78
CA TRP A 242 -9.83 -3.17 -3.12
C TRP A 242 -10.37 -4.59 -3.10
N LEU A 243 -11.59 -4.74 -3.56
CA LEU A 243 -12.23 -6.03 -3.81
C LEU A 243 -11.98 -6.38 -5.28
N GLN A 244 -10.76 -6.80 -5.59
CA GLN A 244 -10.37 -7.10 -6.96
C GLN A 244 -10.84 -8.51 -7.34
N ASN A 245 -11.71 -8.59 -8.35
CA ASN A 245 -12.23 -9.84 -8.90
C ASN A 245 -12.22 -9.87 -10.43
N SER A 246 -11.53 -8.93 -11.07
CA SER A 246 -11.39 -8.82 -12.52
C SER A 246 -9.89 -8.82 -12.91
N ALA A 247 -9.61 -9.03 -14.20
CA ALA A 247 -8.26 -8.90 -14.72
C ALA A 247 -7.81 -7.42 -14.80
N ASP A 248 -6.51 -7.18 -14.71
CA ASP A 248 -5.89 -5.83 -14.79
C ASP A 248 -5.80 -5.33 -16.26
N ILE A 249 -6.85 -5.47 -17.04
CA ILE A 249 -6.84 -5.14 -18.47
C ILE A 249 -7.63 -3.87 -18.82
N GLY A 250 -8.18 -3.19 -17.82
CA GLY A 250 -8.88 -1.91 -18.02
C GLY A 250 -10.21 -2.00 -18.78
N PHE A 251 -10.70 -3.19 -19.06
CA PHE A 251 -12.01 -3.42 -19.65
C PHE A 251 -12.90 -4.11 -18.63
N ALA A 252 -14.08 -3.54 -18.40
CA ALA A 252 -15.18 -4.26 -17.79
C ALA A 252 -15.88 -5.04 -18.92
N ASP A 253 -16.00 -6.36 -18.73
CA ASP A 253 -16.86 -7.18 -19.58
C ASP A 253 -18.33 -6.94 -19.21
#